data_fb596d431526fd36583bcbb571d7dd73
#
_entry.id   fb596d431526fd36583bcbb571d7dd73
#
_cell.length_a   1.000
_cell.length_b   1.000
_cell.length_c   1.000
_cell.angle_alpha   90.00
_cell.angle_beta   90.00
_cell.angle_gamma   90.00
#
_symmetry.space_group_name_H-M   'P 1'
#
loop_
_entity.id
_entity.type
_entity.pdbx_description
1 polymer ?
#
loop_
_entity_poly.entity_id
_entity_poly.type
_entity_poly.pdbx_seq_one_letter_code
_entity_poly.pdbx_strand_id
1 'polypeptide(L)'
;MGYKYNIIYNANGKIRKTNHSKTADFEIMEEIKGDIFTLTLLPKTDITFQKFEVTSDISFSQNSKFFVNGYQSWTVSREYAPNEDMRADFNPKFLSVFDKKKLNIRGIWGAGDLTFHKYPEKAGIFYGYSYAYIRNENDIRLFASLSEKNGYTIITFDTNKSSVTIEKDLEGVEYKSGEEINILEICDIIDESETAFDKYFEIAEIKKPTAKRMCGYTTWYNYYTSVTEEIVKRDLESISKLDSKIDIFQVDDGYERTVGDWLIADNKKFPSGMKSVADNIHSHNMLAGLWLAPFAATPKSYIYRKHKDWFVKGKDGKIPFASHNWGGFYALNIYNEEVRRYLKKVFDTVLNTWGYDMVKLDFLYACCIIPYNNKSRGEIMCDAMELLRSLCGDKLILGCGVPLAPAFGKVDFCRIGADMALSWNKKPFSREDVSTKHALLNTIFRRQLDGRAFLNDPDVFLLRDNNIKMPFSQRKLIAKTASLFGNLLFVSDDVSTYNNEQKECFATVTSQNKAKINYVDMNRNGDISIKYSLDDKNIGYCLNINNGTEKKYV
;
A
#
# COMPACT_ATOMS: atom_id res chain seq x y z
N MET A 1 4.61 -6.04 32.23
CA MET A 1 3.23 -6.29 31.77
C MET A 1 3.11 -7.77 31.49
N GLY A 2 2.07 -8.47 31.99
CA GLY A 2 1.87 -9.88 31.66
C GLY A 2 1.09 -10.02 30.37
N TYR A 3 1.63 -10.67 29.36
CA TYR A 3 0.90 -10.99 28.15
C TYR A 3 0.01 -12.21 28.35
N LYS A 4 -1.20 -12.15 27.78
CA LYS A 4 -2.16 -13.27 27.77
C LYS A 4 -2.13 -13.93 26.40
N TYR A 5 -1.86 -15.22 26.34
CA TYR A 5 -1.81 -15.98 25.09
C TYR A 5 -3.16 -16.52 24.68
N ASN A 6 -3.40 -16.62 23.37
CA ASN A 6 -4.49 -17.36 22.77
C ASN A 6 -3.96 -18.06 21.52
N ILE A 7 -3.62 -19.32 21.66
CA ILE A 7 -2.92 -20.11 20.64
C ILE A 7 -3.77 -21.32 20.27
N ILE A 8 -4.02 -21.49 18.95
CA ILE A 8 -4.63 -22.68 18.37
C ILE A 8 -3.64 -23.28 17.39
N TYR A 9 -3.25 -24.51 17.61
CA TYR A 9 -2.21 -25.19 16.83
C TYR A 9 -2.57 -26.66 16.59
N ASN A 10 -1.91 -27.26 15.60
CA ASN A 10 -1.97 -28.69 15.32
C ASN A 10 -0.59 -29.31 15.62
N ALA A 11 -0.57 -30.35 16.43
CA ALA A 11 0.58 -31.19 16.71
C ALA A 11 0.16 -32.66 16.60
N ASN A 12 0.92 -33.46 15.84
CA ASN A 12 0.66 -34.89 15.63
C ASN A 12 -0.79 -35.16 15.10
N GLY A 13 -1.29 -34.29 14.18
CA GLY A 13 -2.62 -34.42 13.59
C GLY A 13 -3.78 -34.00 14.51
N LYS A 14 -3.50 -33.50 15.73
CA LYS A 14 -4.51 -33.06 16.70
C LYS A 14 -4.50 -31.55 16.88
N ILE A 15 -5.66 -30.91 16.68
CA ILE A 15 -5.86 -29.49 16.98
C ILE A 15 -5.99 -29.32 18.49
N ARG A 16 -5.22 -28.38 19.03
CA ARG A 16 -5.15 -28.03 20.45
C ARG A 16 -5.30 -26.54 20.65
N LYS A 17 -5.81 -26.14 21.81
CA LYS A 17 -5.90 -24.74 22.22
C LYS A 17 -5.20 -24.58 23.57
N THR A 18 -4.42 -23.50 23.71
CA THR A 18 -3.74 -23.16 24.96
C THR A 18 -3.68 -21.65 25.18
N ASN A 19 -3.59 -21.24 26.44
CA ASN A 19 -3.28 -19.87 26.87
C ASN A 19 -1.91 -19.78 27.59
N HIS A 20 -1.10 -20.83 27.48
CA HIS A 20 0.22 -20.92 28.10
C HIS A 20 1.33 -20.80 27.07
N SER A 21 2.42 -20.13 27.45
CA SER A 21 3.66 -20.05 26.67
C SER A 21 4.45 -21.36 26.62
N LYS A 22 4.17 -22.31 27.53
CA LYS A 22 4.83 -23.60 27.60
C LYS A 22 3.83 -24.76 27.63
N THR A 23 4.05 -25.72 26.74
CA THR A 23 3.26 -26.94 26.61
C THR A 23 4.17 -28.17 26.44
N ALA A 24 3.57 -29.36 26.25
CA ALA A 24 4.35 -30.53 25.85
C ALA A 24 4.92 -30.42 24.43
N ASP A 25 4.27 -29.63 23.55
CA ASP A 25 4.59 -29.57 22.13
C ASP A 25 5.52 -28.41 21.75
N PHE A 26 5.55 -27.34 22.56
CA PHE A 26 6.41 -26.16 22.32
C PHE A 26 6.66 -25.36 23.60
N GLU A 27 7.64 -24.46 23.50
CA GLU A 27 7.91 -23.41 24.49
C GLU A 27 8.08 -22.07 23.77
N ILE A 28 7.56 -20.98 24.35
CA ILE A 28 7.74 -19.62 23.90
C ILE A 28 8.54 -18.89 24.97
N MET A 29 9.68 -18.34 24.59
CA MET A 29 10.48 -17.46 25.42
C MET A 29 10.14 -16.01 25.12
N GLU A 30 9.97 -15.22 26.20
CA GLU A 30 9.70 -13.78 26.13
C GLU A 30 10.97 -13.01 26.47
N GLU A 31 11.29 -12.00 25.67
CA GLU A 31 12.38 -11.08 25.96
C GLU A 31 11.90 -9.63 25.74
N ILE A 32 12.26 -8.73 26.67
CA ILE A 32 12.05 -7.28 26.52
C ILE A 32 13.42 -6.61 26.64
N LYS A 33 13.82 -5.91 25.58
CA LYS A 33 15.04 -5.11 25.53
C LYS A 33 14.70 -3.67 25.11
N GLY A 34 14.71 -2.75 26.06
CA GLY A 34 14.28 -1.38 25.79
C GLY A 34 12.84 -1.34 25.29
N ASP A 35 12.65 -0.80 24.10
CA ASP A 35 11.33 -0.68 23.46
C ASP A 35 10.96 -1.92 22.61
N ILE A 36 11.77 -2.99 22.60
CA ILE A 36 11.56 -4.18 21.77
C ILE A 36 11.03 -5.33 22.63
N PHE A 37 9.93 -5.92 22.19
CA PHE A 37 9.37 -7.18 22.70
C PHE A 37 9.53 -8.28 21.68
N THR A 38 10.18 -9.37 22.06
CA THR A 38 10.47 -10.53 21.22
C THR A 38 9.84 -11.79 21.79
N LEU A 39 9.25 -12.60 20.93
CA LEU A 39 8.81 -13.96 21.23
C LEU A 39 9.58 -14.97 20.38
N THR A 40 10.31 -15.85 21.03
CA THR A 40 11.04 -16.94 20.40
C THR A 40 10.31 -18.26 20.64
N LEU A 41 9.93 -18.93 19.57
CA LEU A 41 9.27 -20.23 19.56
C LEU A 41 10.30 -21.35 19.51
N LEU A 42 10.14 -22.35 20.39
CA LEU A 42 10.90 -23.60 20.43
C LEU A 42 9.92 -24.78 20.29
N PRO A 43 9.65 -25.29 19.09
CA PRO A 43 8.84 -26.49 18.89
C PRO A 43 9.54 -27.72 19.44
N LYS A 44 8.81 -28.54 20.20
CA LYS A 44 9.27 -29.87 20.72
C LYS A 44 8.74 -31.01 19.85
N THR A 45 7.76 -30.72 19.01
CA THR A 45 7.23 -31.59 17.96
C THR A 45 6.95 -30.74 16.74
N ASP A 46 6.76 -31.32 15.56
CA ASP A 46 6.34 -30.59 14.36
C ASP A 46 4.95 -30.00 14.59
N ILE A 47 4.80 -28.67 14.39
CA ILE A 47 3.57 -27.94 14.66
C ILE A 47 3.20 -26.97 13.55
N THR A 48 1.89 -26.73 13.38
CA THR A 48 1.35 -25.66 12.56
C THR A 48 0.39 -24.82 13.39
N PHE A 49 0.36 -23.51 13.17
CA PHE A 49 -0.55 -22.62 13.87
C PHE A 49 -1.78 -22.30 13.02
N GLN A 50 -2.95 -22.29 13.66
CA GLN A 50 -4.19 -21.74 13.12
C GLN A 50 -4.47 -20.35 13.69
N LYS A 51 -3.94 -20.08 14.88
CA LYS A 51 -4.04 -18.80 15.58
C LYS A 51 -2.87 -18.62 16.54
N PHE A 52 -2.28 -17.43 16.51
CA PHE A 52 -1.24 -17.03 17.44
C PHE A 52 -1.45 -15.58 17.84
N GLU A 53 -1.89 -15.36 19.07
CA GLU A 53 -2.21 -14.03 19.60
C GLU A 53 -1.59 -13.84 20.98
N VAL A 54 -1.12 -12.62 21.23
CA VAL A 54 -0.77 -12.13 22.57
C VAL A 54 -1.53 -10.84 22.84
N THR A 55 -2.07 -10.71 24.04
CA THR A 55 -2.89 -9.57 24.46
C THR A 55 -2.32 -8.93 25.71
N SER A 56 -2.23 -7.60 25.73
CA SER A 56 -1.91 -6.81 26.92
C SER A 56 -2.93 -5.69 27.15
N ASP A 57 -2.94 -5.18 28.37
CA ASP A 57 -3.81 -4.07 28.73
C ASP A 57 -3.23 -2.73 28.22
N ILE A 58 -4.09 -1.80 27.82
CA ILE A 58 -3.75 -0.44 27.40
C ILE A 58 -4.51 0.60 28.21
N SER A 59 -3.91 1.79 28.33
CA SER A 59 -4.57 2.97 28.91
C SER A 59 -4.83 3.99 27.82
N PHE A 60 -5.99 4.63 27.85
CA PHE A 60 -6.38 5.70 26.93
C PHE A 60 -7.46 6.58 27.58
N SER A 61 -7.67 7.78 27.02
CA SER A 61 -8.73 8.72 27.41
C SER A 61 -9.85 8.75 26.37
N GLN A 62 -10.94 9.44 26.67
CA GLN A 62 -12.04 9.66 25.72
C GLN A 62 -11.62 10.53 24.51
N ASN A 63 -10.53 11.30 24.66
CA ASN A 63 -9.97 12.14 23.61
C ASN A 63 -8.87 11.44 22.81
N SER A 64 -8.43 10.24 23.22
CA SER A 64 -7.42 9.47 22.50
C SER A 64 -7.88 9.15 21.09
N LYS A 65 -6.93 9.00 20.19
CA LYS A 65 -7.12 8.56 18.80
C LYS A 65 -6.37 7.27 18.56
N PHE A 66 -6.99 6.37 17.83
CA PHE A 66 -6.43 5.06 17.47
C PHE A 66 -6.15 5.04 15.97
N PHE A 67 -4.90 5.06 15.59
CA PHE A 67 -4.50 4.87 14.20
C PHE A 67 -4.28 3.39 13.93
N VAL A 68 -4.77 2.93 12.80
CA VAL A 68 -4.48 1.59 12.28
C VAL A 68 -4.11 1.68 10.80
N ASN A 69 -3.00 1.03 10.44
CA ASN A 69 -2.55 0.93 9.06
C ASN A 69 -3.28 -0.22 8.36
N GLY A 70 -3.90 0.04 7.23
CA GLY A 70 -4.58 -0.99 6.44
C GLY A 70 -3.61 -1.98 5.78
N TYR A 71 -4.15 -3.10 5.27
CA TYR A 71 -3.38 -4.24 4.77
C TYR A 71 -2.36 -3.87 3.69
N GLN A 72 -2.77 -3.08 2.72
CA GLN A 72 -1.93 -2.73 1.59
C GLN A 72 -2.11 -1.24 1.23
N SER A 73 -1.37 -0.75 0.24
CA SER A 73 -1.34 0.67 -0.11
C SER A 73 -2.72 1.29 -0.36
N TRP A 74 -3.69 0.56 -0.91
CA TRP A 74 -5.04 1.07 -1.21
C TRP A 74 -6.00 1.03 -0.02
N THR A 75 -5.71 0.21 1.01
CA THR A 75 -6.59 0.08 2.18
C THR A 75 -6.61 1.36 2.99
N VAL A 76 -7.82 1.80 3.39
CA VAL A 76 -8.01 3.01 4.19
C VAL A 76 -7.26 2.92 5.53
N SER A 77 -6.52 3.98 5.82
CA SER A 77 -5.78 4.16 7.07
C SER A 77 -6.07 5.54 7.64
N ARG A 78 -6.53 5.59 8.87
CA ARG A 78 -6.84 6.83 9.56
C ARG A 78 -6.89 6.65 11.07
N GLU A 79 -7.02 7.74 11.78
CA GLU A 79 -7.34 7.72 13.20
C GLU A 79 -8.84 7.54 13.46
N TYR A 80 -9.17 6.84 14.53
CA TYR A 80 -10.50 6.56 15.04
C TYR A 80 -10.64 7.07 16.47
N ALA A 81 -11.83 7.58 16.83
CA ALA A 81 -12.19 7.86 18.23
C ALA A 81 -12.51 6.53 18.96
N PRO A 82 -12.40 6.46 20.32
CA PRO A 82 -12.51 5.21 21.07
C PRO A 82 -13.77 4.39 20.83
N ASN A 83 -14.89 5.00 20.50
CA ASN A 83 -16.19 4.35 20.29
C ASN A 83 -16.67 4.42 18.84
N GLU A 84 -15.78 4.65 17.90
CA GLU A 84 -16.09 4.71 16.48
C GLU A 84 -16.15 3.31 15.86
N ASP A 85 -16.84 3.17 14.74
CA ASP A 85 -16.91 1.92 13.98
C ASP A 85 -15.79 1.88 12.92
N MET A 86 -15.02 0.80 12.92
CA MET A 86 -14.16 0.43 11.81
C MET A 86 -14.91 -0.51 10.88
N ARG A 87 -15.52 0.02 9.84
CA ARG A 87 -16.25 -0.80 8.84
C ARG A 87 -15.66 -0.59 7.47
N ALA A 88 -15.76 -1.62 6.63
CA ALA A 88 -15.61 -1.43 5.20
C ALA A 88 -16.69 -0.44 4.72
N ASP A 89 -16.32 0.54 3.91
CA ASP A 89 -17.24 1.59 3.40
C ASP A 89 -18.43 1.04 2.62
N PHE A 90 -18.39 -0.22 2.23
CA PHE A 90 -19.45 -0.93 1.57
C PHE A 90 -19.83 -2.20 2.34
N ASN A 91 -20.74 -2.06 3.28
CA ASN A 91 -21.33 -3.18 4.01
C ASN A 91 -22.85 -3.06 4.10
N PRO A 92 -23.59 -3.27 3.00
CA PRO A 92 -25.05 -3.40 3.12
C PRO A 92 -25.33 -4.63 3.98
N LYS A 93 -26.02 -4.42 5.10
CA LYS A 93 -26.36 -5.48 6.08
C LYS A 93 -26.94 -6.75 5.43
N PHE A 94 -27.63 -6.62 4.29
CA PHE A 94 -28.22 -7.76 3.57
C PHE A 94 -27.18 -8.64 2.84
N LEU A 95 -26.00 -8.09 2.46
CA LEU A 95 -24.94 -8.86 1.79
C LEU A 95 -24.16 -9.74 2.78
N SER A 96 -24.18 -9.42 4.08
CA SER A 96 -23.56 -10.26 5.11
C SER A 96 -24.20 -11.66 5.19
N VAL A 97 -25.44 -11.81 4.75
CA VAL A 97 -26.14 -13.11 4.66
C VAL A 97 -25.57 -13.98 3.54
N PHE A 98 -25.08 -13.37 2.45
CA PHE A 98 -24.46 -14.08 1.32
C PHE A 98 -22.99 -14.44 1.58
N ASP A 99 -22.26 -13.66 2.36
CA ASP A 99 -20.90 -14.00 2.82
C ASP A 99 -20.88 -15.27 3.69
N LYS A 100 -21.94 -15.54 4.45
CA LYS A 100 -22.12 -16.80 5.20
C LYS A 100 -22.24 -18.03 4.30
N LYS A 101 -22.59 -17.86 3.03
CA LYS A 101 -22.76 -18.96 2.04
C LYS A 101 -21.50 -19.20 1.17
N LYS A 102 -20.29 -18.77 1.58
CA LYS A 102 -19.03 -18.94 0.84
C LYS A 102 -18.96 -18.25 -0.54
N LEU A 103 -19.91 -17.39 -0.86
CA LEU A 103 -19.79 -16.47 -1.98
C LEU A 103 -19.02 -15.26 -1.49
N ASN A 104 -17.73 -15.15 -1.84
CA ASN A 104 -16.87 -14.02 -1.49
C ASN A 104 -17.35 -12.74 -2.23
N ILE A 105 -18.54 -12.27 -1.85
CA ILE A 105 -19.15 -11.07 -2.47
C ILE A 105 -18.36 -9.82 -2.08
N ARG A 106 -17.72 -9.80 -0.90
CA ARG A 106 -16.82 -8.70 -0.50
C ARG A 106 -15.59 -8.62 -1.39
N GLY A 107 -15.00 -9.75 -1.79
CA GLY A 107 -13.92 -9.77 -2.78
C GLY A 107 -14.37 -9.36 -4.18
N ILE A 108 -15.67 -9.48 -4.50
CA ILE A 108 -16.25 -9.05 -5.78
C ILE A 108 -16.56 -7.55 -5.79
N TRP A 109 -16.87 -6.93 -4.64
CA TRP A 109 -17.41 -5.57 -4.53
C TRP A 109 -16.50 -4.61 -3.75
N GLY A 110 -15.49 -5.12 -3.07
CA GLY A 110 -14.49 -4.35 -2.31
C GLY A 110 -13.11 -4.51 -2.92
N ALA A 111 -12.94 -4.16 -4.19
CA ALA A 111 -11.75 -4.48 -4.98
C ALA A 111 -10.46 -3.79 -4.51
N GLY A 112 -10.50 -2.87 -3.57
CA GLY A 112 -9.31 -2.15 -3.12
C GLY A 112 -8.71 -2.65 -1.81
N ASP A 113 -9.48 -3.32 -0.98
CA ASP A 113 -9.05 -3.67 0.36
C ASP A 113 -8.26 -4.98 0.43
N LEU A 114 -8.76 -6.03 -0.21
CA LEU A 114 -8.14 -7.35 -0.35
C LEU A 114 -7.60 -7.96 0.95
N THR A 115 -8.04 -7.44 2.11
CA THR A 115 -7.64 -7.96 3.42
C THR A 115 -8.16 -9.37 3.63
N PHE A 116 -7.34 -10.23 4.21
CA PHE A 116 -7.73 -11.58 4.62
C PHE A 116 -8.25 -11.62 6.06
N HIS A 117 -8.07 -10.54 6.83
CA HIS A 117 -8.62 -10.38 8.19
C HIS A 117 -10.05 -9.81 8.14
N LYS A 118 -10.93 -10.28 9.04
CA LYS A 118 -12.33 -9.85 9.07
C LYS A 118 -12.49 -8.51 9.75
N TYR A 119 -13.33 -7.65 9.18
CA TYR A 119 -13.72 -6.40 9.82
C TYR A 119 -14.46 -6.65 11.14
N PRO A 120 -14.24 -5.79 12.17
CA PRO A 120 -14.94 -5.90 13.43
C PRO A 120 -16.45 -5.73 13.26
N GLU A 121 -17.22 -6.44 14.09
CA GLU A 121 -18.69 -6.32 14.13
C GLU A 121 -19.16 -5.25 15.12
N LYS A 122 -18.28 -4.79 16.02
CA LYS A 122 -18.58 -3.86 17.12
C LYS A 122 -17.77 -2.59 17.01
N ALA A 123 -18.38 -1.47 17.41
CA ALA A 123 -17.68 -0.21 17.63
C ALA A 123 -16.60 -0.34 18.70
N GLY A 124 -15.56 0.48 18.59
CA GLY A 124 -14.45 0.49 19.53
C GLY A 124 -13.45 -0.65 19.35
N ILE A 125 -13.53 -1.39 18.25
CA ILE A 125 -12.53 -2.38 17.86
C ILE A 125 -11.91 -1.94 16.54
N PHE A 126 -10.57 -1.82 16.51
CA PHE A 126 -9.79 -1.36 15.36
C PHE A 126 -8.63 -2.28 15.13
N TYR A 127 -8.39 -2.70 13.89
CA TYR A 127 -7.21 -3.50 13.55
C TYR A 127 -6.41 -2.88 12.40
N GLY A 128 -5.12 -3.11 12.42
CA GLY A 128 -4.20 -2.73 11.36
C GLY A 128 -3.06 -3.71 11.19
N TYR A 129 -2.31 -3.54 10.13
CA TYR A 129 -1.19 -4.38 9.77
C TYR A 129 0.12 -3.65 10.01
N SER A 130 1.07 -4.36 10.55
CA SER A 130 2.48 -3.99 10.73
C SER A 130 2.73 -2.86 11.72
N TYR A 131 1.92 -1.80 11.76
CA TYR A 131 2.01 -0.75 12.78
C TYR A 131 0.67 -0.11 13.07
N ALA A 132 0.50 0.31 14.32
CA ALA A 132 -0.66 1.01 14.83
C ALA A 132 -0.26 1.83 16.05
N TYR A 133 -0.99 2.91 16.36
CA TYR A 133 -0.69 3.72 17.55
C TYR A 133 -1.93 4.24 18.25
N ILE A 134 -1.75 4.58 19.53
CA ILE A 134 -2.69 5.35 20.32
C ILE A 134 -2.08 6.74 20.49
N ARG A 135 -2.81 7.80 20.06
CA ARG A 135 -2.37 9.19 20.21
C ARG A 135 -3.14 9.86 21.35
N ASN A 136 -2.38 10.48 22.26
CA ASN A 136 -2.86 11.35 23.30
C ASN A 136 -2.21 12.72 23.08
N GLU A 137 -2.98 13.69 22.58
CA GLU A 137 -2.47 15.01 22.16
C GLU A 137 -1.36 14.88 21.11
N ASN A 138 -0.11 15.17 21.45
CA ASN A 138 1.04 15.06 20.54
C ASN A 138 1.81 13.74 20.68
N ASP A 139 1.69 13.08 21.83
CA ASP A 139 2.39 11.83 22.11
C ASP A 139 1.63 10.65 21.56
N ILE A 140 2.38 9.66 21.10
CA ILE A 140 1.84 8.38 20.65
C ILE A 140 2.44 7.22 21.45
N ARG A 141 1.65 6.16 21.62
CA ARG A 141 2.19 4.84 21.92
C ARG A 141 2.12 4.01 20.64
N LEU A 142 3.26 3.80 20.04
CA LEU A 142 3.43 3.10 18.76
C LEU A 142 3.72 1.62 19.00
N PHE A 143 2.89 0.75 18.43
CA PHE A 143 3.15 -0.67 18.26
C PHE A 143 3.54 -0.91 16.81
N ALA A 144 4.76 -1.42 16.56
CA ALA A 144 5.25 -1.58 15.21
C ALA A 144 6.10 -2.85 15.04
N SER A 145 5.77 -3.65 14.06
CA SER A 145 6.47 -4.90 13.73
C SER A 145 7.86 -4.62 13.16
N LEU A 146 8.86 -5.34 13.63
CA LEU A 146 10.22 -5.26 13.09
C LEU A 146 10.43 -6.16 11.88
N SER A 147 9.58 -7.18 11.70
CA SER A 147 9.70 -8.10 10.57
C SER A 147 8.37 -8.80 10.23
N GLU A 148 8.06 -8.83 8.94
CA GLU A 148 6.94 -9.64 8.40
C GLU A 148 7.41 -10.99 7.81
N LYS A 149 8.70 -11.32 7.93
CA LYS A 149 9.28 -12.57 7.42
C LYS A 149 8.68 -13.83 8.04
N ASN A 150 8.18 -13.74 9.28
CA ASN A 150 7.50 -14.86 9.95
C ASN A 150 5.95 -14.71 9.93
N GLY A 151 5.41 -14.01 8.96
CA GLY A 151 3.98 -13.74 8.83
C GLY A 151 3.63 -12.28 9.10
N TYR A 152 2.46 -11.86 8.61
CA TYR A 152 1.99 -10.51 8.90
C TYR A 152 1.68 -10.34 10.38
N THR A 153 2.03 -9.17 10.89
CA THR A 153 1.65 -8.73 12.23
C THR A 153 0.35 -7.93 12.15
N ILE A 154 -0.67 -8.37 12.89
CA ILE A 154 -1.97 -7.69 12.96
C ILE A 154 -2.12 -7.17 14.39
N ILE A 155 -2.38 -5.87 14.53
CA ILE A 155 -2.50 -5.18 15.82
C ILE A 155 -3.95 -4.75 15.96
N THR A 156 -4.63 -5.26 16.99
CA THR A 156 -6.05 -4.97 17.24
C THR A 156 -6.20 -4.25 18.57
N PHE A 157 -6.77 -3.06 18.56
CA PHE A 157 -7.23 -2.35 19.75
C PHE A 157 -8.69 -2.70 20.04
N ASP A 158 -8.99 -3.09 21.27
CA ASP A 158 -10.36 -3.26 21.79
C ASP A 158 -10.57 -2.27 22.94
N THR A 159 -11.19 -1.13 22.64
CA THR A 159 -11.44 -0.08 23.63
C THR A 159 -12.50 -0.48 24.65
N ASN A 160 -13.36 -1.46 24.32
CA ASN A 160 -14.36 -1.97 25.26
C ASN A 160 -13.72 -2.82 26.37
N LYS A 161 -12.52 -3.36 26.12
CA LYS A 161 -11.76 -4.17 27.08
C LYS A 161 -10.47 -3.49 27.55
N SER A 162 -10.17 -2.29 27.03
CA SER A 162 -8.91 -1.60 27.26
C SER A 162 -7.70 -2.50 26.98
N SER A 163 -7.68 -3.14 25.82
CA SER A 163 -6.63 -4.09 25.45
C SER A 163 -6.10 -3.88 24.03
N VAL A 164 -4.83 -4.26 23.84
CA VAL A 164 -4.22 -4.46 22.51
C VAL A 164 -3.91 -5.93 22.33
N THR A 165 -4.28 -6.48 21.19
CA THR A 165 -3.94 -7.84 20.77
C THR A 165 -3.03 -7.78 19.57
N ILE A 166 -1.90 -8.49 19.63
CA ILE A 166 -0.97 -8.67 18.54
C ILE A 166 -1.10 -10.10 18.05
N GLU A 167 -1.49 -10.25 16.78
CA GLU A 167 -1.63 -11.54 16.08
C GLU A 167 -0.54 -11.69 15.03
N LYS A 168 0.01 -12.90 14.88
CA LYS A 168 0.85 -13.28 13.75
C LYS A 168 0.09 -14.20 12.80
N ASP A 169 0.07 -13.86 11.50
CA ASP A 169 -0.46 -14.72 10.44
C ASP A 169 0.56 -15.79 10.07
N LEU A 170 0.47 -16.93 10.77
CA LEU A 170 1.37 -18.07 10.60
C LEU A 170 0.75 -19.18 9.73
N GLU A 171 -0.34 -18.88 9.04
CA GLU A 171 -1.03 -19.86 8.20
C GLU A 171 -0.09 -20.40 7.11
N GLY A 172 -0.10 -21.72 6.95
CA GLY A 172 0.63 -22.40 5.87
C GLY A 172 2.06 -22.78 6.19
N VAL A 173 2.57 -22.46 7.40
CA VAL A 173 3.93 -22.79 7.84
C VAL A 173 3.90 -23.95 8.83
N GLU A 174 4.72 -24.97 8.58
CA GLU A 174 5.03 -26.03 9.52
C GLU A 174 6.39 -25.76 10.15
N TYR A 175 6.43 -25.63 11.47
CA TYR A 175 7.63 -25.43 12.27
C TYR A 175 8.15 -26.77 12.76
N LYS A 176 9.42 -27.06 12.53
CA LYS A 176 10.03 -28.35 12.85
C LYS A 176 10.51 -28.40 14.29
N SER A 177 10.44 -29.60 14.87
CA SER A 177 10.95 -29.85 16.21
C SER A 177 12.44 -29.48 16.32
N GLY A 178 12.80 -28.72 17.36
CA GLY A 178 14.18 -28.33 17.66
C GLY A 178 14.66 -27.07 16.92
N GLU A 179 13.83 -26.46 16.05
CA GLU A 179 14.12 -25.14 15.47
C GLU A 179 13.88 -24.04 16.51
N GLU A 180 14.68 -22.96 16.45
CA GLU A 180 14.47 -21.76 17.24
C GLU A 180 14.07 -20.61 16.30
N ILE A 181 12.88 -20.06 16.49
CA ILE A 181 12.29 -19.08 15.57
C ILE A 181 11.83 -17.83 16.32
N ASN A 182 12.36 -16.65 15.97
CA ASN A 182 11.80 -15.38 16.42
C ASN A 182 10.44 -15.16 15.73
N ILE A 183 9.38 -15.64 16.38
CA ILE A 183 8.02 -15.64 15.80
C ILE A 183 7.37 -14.26 15.82
N LEU A 184 7.76 -13.39 16.74
CA LEU A 184 7.28 -12.02 16.87
C LEU A 184 8.39 -11.11 17.38
N GLU A 185 8.60 -10.00 16.70
CA GLU A 185 9.43 -8.89 17.15
C GLU A 185 8.66 -7.59 16.91
N ILE A 186 8.39 -6.84 17.96
CA ILE A 186 7.58 -5.62 17.91
C ILE A 186 8.18 -4.53 18.79
N CYS A 187 8.16 -3.30 18.30
CA CYS A 187 8.41 -2.11 19.11
C CYS A 187 7.15 -1.66 19.83
N ASP A 188 7.30 -1.23 21.10
CA ASP A 188 6.29 -0.56 21.91
C ASP A 188 6.91 0.76 22.42
N ILE A 189 6.79 1.83 21.63
CA ILE A 189 7.46 3.11 21.82
C ILE A 189 6.46 4.17 22.28
N ILE A 190 6.79 4.89 23.36
CA ILE A 190 6.02 6.05 23.83
C ILE A 190 6.87 7.29 23.67
N ASP A 191 6.47 8.19 22.75
CA ASP A 191 7.17 9.45 22.49
C ASP A 191 6.28 10.39 21.64
N GLU A 192 6.78 11.60 21.37
CA GLU A 192 6.19 12.46 20.32
C GLU A 192 6.16 11.71 18.98
N SER A 193 5.13 11.95 18.18
CA SER A 193 4.84 11.19 16.97
C SER A 193 6.05 11.08 16.01
N GLU A 194 6.74 12.21 15.73
CA GLU A 194 7.90 12.18 14.81
C GLU A 194 9.07 11.37 15.40
N THR A 195 9.38 11.59 16.67
CA THR A 195 10.46 10.90 17.40
C THR A 195 10.19 9.40 17.51
N ALA A 196 8.95 9.00 17.79
CA ALA A 196 8.58 7.57 17.88
C ALA A 196 8.79 6.85 16.55
N PHE A 197 8.39 7.47 15.43
CA PHE A 197 8.63 6.88 14.10
C PHE A 197 10.11 6.90 13.70
N ASP A 198 10.88 7.95 14.04
CA ASP A 198 12.32 7.97 13.79
C ASP A 198 13.03 6.83 14.53
N LYS A 199 12.73 6.63 15.82
CA LYS A 199 13.23 5.50 16.62
C LYS A 199 12.83 4.14 16.02
N TYR A 200 11.57 3.99 15.62
CA TYR A 200 11.10 2.74 15.02
C TYR A 200 11.90 2.37 13.76
N PHE A 201 12.05 3.32 12.81
CA PHE A 201 12.78 3.06 11.57
C PHE A 201 14.28 2.86 11.78
N GLU A 202 14.87 3.46 12.81
CA GLU A 202 16.25 3.22 13.24
C GLU A 202 16.41 1.80 13.81
N ILE A 203 15.54 1.39 14.75
CA ILE A 203 15.54 0.03 15.34
C ILE A 203 15.31 -1.04 14.27
N ALA A 204 14.40 -0.79 13.33
CA ALA A 204 14.11 -1.71 12.22
C ALA A 204 15.20 -1.73 11.14
N GLU A 205 16.25 -0.90 11.26
CA GLU A 205 17.37 -0.79 10.31
C GLU A 205 16.90 -0.51 8.86
N ILE A 206 15.80 0.21 8.70
CA ILE A 206 15.25 0.55 7.39
C ILE A 206 16.08 1.69 6.77
N LYS A 207 16.65 1.42 5.60
CA LYS A 207 17.43 2.43 4.85
C LYS A 207 16.50 3.55 4.36
N LYS A 208 16.85 4.79 4.67
CA LYS A 208 16.13 5.96 4.14
C LYS A 208 16.24 6.01 2.61
N PRO A 209 15.19 6.45 1.91
CA PRO A 209 15.22 6.60 0.46
C PRO A 209 16.27 7.63 0.04
N THR A 210 16.99 7.34 -1.03
CA THR A 210 17.98 8.27 -1.64
C THR A 210 17.39 9.10 -2.77
N ALA A 211 16.23 8.70 -3.29
CA ALA A 211 15.49 9.46 -4.29
C ALA A 211 15.10 10.84 -3.75
N LYS A 212 14.93 11.80 -4.67
CA LYS A 212 14.50 13.17 -4.35
C LYS A 212 13.03 13.34 -4.68
N ARG A 213 12.40 14.39 -4.12
CA ARG A 213 11.07 14.82 -4.54
C ARG A 213 11.06 15.07 -6.05
N MET A 214 10.04 14.53 -6.72
CA MET A 214 9.85 14.63 -8.18
C MET A 214 8.44 15.06 -8.52
N CYS A 215 8.32 15.75 -9.65
CA CYS A 215 7.05 15.97 -10.31
C CYS A 215 7.00 15.12 -11.58
N GLY A 216 5.88 14.43 -11.79
CA GLY A 216 5.73 13.49 -12.89
C GLY A 216 4.41 13.66 -13.65
N TYR A 217 4.40 13.08 -14.84
CA TYR A 217 3.21 12.87 -15.64
C TYR A 217 2.92 11.37 -15.76
N THR A 218 1.65 10.98 -15.65
CA THR A 218 1.21 9.59 -15.90
C THR A 218 0.03 9.54 -16.85
N THR A 219 -0.02 8.56 -17.74
CA THR A 219 -1.04 8.48 -18.78
C THR A 219 -2.39 7.94 -18.32
N TRP A 220 -2.48 7.33 -17.10
CA TRP A 220 -3.64 6.53 -16.69
C TRP A 220 -4.95 7.32 -16.67
N TYR A 221 -5.05 8.37 -15.86
CA TYR A 221 -6.33 9.05 -15.58
C TYR A 221 -6.92 9.85 -16.73
N ASN A 222 -6.15 10.06 -17.79
CA ASN A 222 -6.63 10.74 -18.98
C ASN A 222 -7.04 9.76 -20.08
N TYR A 223 -6.30 8.66 -20.25
CA TYR A 223 -6.46 7.76 -21.39
C TYR A 223 -6.79 6.33 -21.01
N TYR A 224 -6.56 5.92 -19.74
CA TYR A 224 -6.65 4.53 -19.33
C TYR A 224 -5.89 3.64 -20.32
N THR A 225 -6.42 2.48 -20.65
CA THR A 225 -5.80 1.56 -21.62
C THR A 225 -5.86 2.06 -23.08
N SER A 226 -6.37 3.25 -23.37
CA SER A 226 -6.42 3.83 -24.74
C SER A 226 -5.17 4.64 -25.11
N VAL A 227 -4.13 4.64 -24.27
CA VAL A 227 -2.85 5.31 -24.54
C VAL A 227 -2.21 4.79 -25.82
N THR A 228 -1.61 5.71 -26.60
CA THR A 228 -0.90 5.40 -27.87
C THR A 228 0.41 6.18 -27.94
N GLU A 229 1.32 5.77 -28.80
CA GLU A 229 2.58 6.48 -29.10
C GLU A 229 2.33 7.94 -29.52
N GLU A 230 1.29 8.17 -30.29
CA GLU A 230 0.88 9.49 -30.77
C GLU A 230 0.43 10.41 -29.61
N ILE A 231 -0.36 9.84 -28.68
CA ILE A 231 -0.76 10.53 -27.45
C ILE A 231 0.47 10.89 -26.62
N VAL A 232 1.39 9.95 -26.41
CA VAL A 232 2.63 10.18 -25.66
C VAL A 232 3.45 11.31 -26.29
N LYS A 233 3.64 11.33 -27.60
CA LYS A 233 4.35 12.41 -28.32
C LYS A 233 3.70 13.77 -28.10
N ARG A 234 2.38 13.85 -28.29
CA ARG A 234 1.61 15.09 -28.10
C ARG A 234 1.73 15.62 -26.67
N ASP A 235 1.59 14.74 -25.67
CA ASP A 235 1.60 15.14 -24.27
C ASP A 235 3.00 15.57 -23.82
N LEU A 236 4.06 14.91 -24.30
CA LEU A 236 5.45 15.33 -24.08
C LEU A 236 5.70 16.73 -24.62
N GLU A 237 5.27 17.02 -25.85
CA GLU A 237 5.38 18.36 -26.43
C GLU A 237 4.59 19.42 -25.65
N SER A 238 3.44 19.06 -25.11
CA SER A 238 2.61 19.98 -24.33
C SER A 238 3.23 20.27 -22.96
N ILE A 239 3.73 19.24 -22.30
CA ILE A 239 4.37 19.34 -20.98
C ILE A 239 5.67 20.15 -21.07
N SER A 240 6.47 19.95 -22.13
CA SER A 240 7.74 20.66 -22.30
C SER A 240 7.58 22.18 -22.51
N LYS A 241 6.36 22.66 -22.79
CA LYS A 241 6.01 24.08 -22.92
C LYS A 241 5.54 24.72 -21.60
N LEU A 242 5.41 23.93 -20.53
CA LEU A 242 5.11 24.47 -19.20
C LEU A 242 6.36 25.12 -18.60
N ASP A 243 6.16 26.22 -17.87
CA ASP A 243 7.25 26.88 -17.11
C ASP A 243 7.70 26.09 -15.89
N SER A 244 7.03 24.96 -15.61
CA SER A 244 7.31 24.07 -14.46
C SER A 244 8.03 22.82 -14.93
N LYS A 245 9.05 22.41 -14.17
CA LYS A 245 9.82 21.21 -14.46
C LYS A 245 9.03 19.95 -14.17
N ILE A 246 8.94 19.06 -15.14
CA ILE A 246 8.50 17.68 -14.98
C ILE A 246 9.73 16.78 -15.04
N ASP A 247 9.94 15.99 -13.99
CA ASP A 247 11.15 15.14 -13.85
C ASP A 247 10.97 13.78 -14.53
N ILE A 248 9.73 13.27 -14.59
CA ILE A 248 9.45 11.92 -15.08
C ILE A 248 8.14 11.86 -15.87
N PHE A 249 8.18 11.13 -16.99
CA PHE A 249 7.00 10.78 -17.78
C PHE A 249 6.77 9.28 -17.71
N GLN A 250 5.64 8.85 -17.13
CA GLN A 250 5.29 7.45 -16.96
C GLN A 250 4.20 7.03 -17.95
N VAL A 251 4.48 6.00 -18.73
CA VAL A 251 3.47 5.26 -19.50
C VAL A 251 2.87 4.20 -18.59
N ASP A 252 1.56 4.31 -18.34
CA ASP A 252 0.81 3.39 -17.48
C ASP A 252 0.24 2.19 -18.26
N ASP A 253 -0.66 1.38 -17.67
CA ASP A 253 -1.34 0.22 -18.27
C ASP A 253 -1.93 0.54 -19.65
N GLY A 254 -1.76 -0.37 -20.59
CA GLY A 254 -2.33 -0.27 -21.94
C GLY A 254 -1.31 -0.20 -23.07
N TYR A 255 -0.01 -0.22 -22.79
CA TYR A 255 1.02 -0.36 -23.84
C TYR A 255 1.20 -1.82 -24.26
N GLU A 256 1.04 -2.75 -23.34
CA GLU A 256 1.16 -4.17 -23.57
C GLU A 256 -0.10 -4.74 -24.24
N ARG A 257 0.10 -5.79 -25.03
CA ARG A 257 -1.00 -6.46 -25.70
C ARG A 257 -1.92 -7.21 -24.74
N THR A 258 -1.36 -7.73 -23.64
CA THR A 258 -2.08 -8.55 -22.68
C THR A 258 -1.31 -8.57 -21.36
N VAL A 259 -1.98 -8.28 -20.25
CA VAL A 259 -1.38 -8.36 -18.91
C VAL A 259 -0.83 -9.76 -18.65
N GLY A 260 0.47 -9.82 -18.34
CA GLY A 260 1.26 -11.04 -18.21
C GLY A 260 2.30 -11.22 -19.34
N ASP A 261 2.04 -10.74 -20.55
CA ASP A 261 2.94 -10.85 -21.70
C ASP A 261 3.74 -9.54 -21.89
N TRP A 262 4.50 -9.14 -20.87
CA TRP A 262 5.11 -7.80 -20.70
C TRP A 262 6.06 -7.35 -21.80
N LEU A 263 6.62 -8.27 -22.56
CA LEU A 263 7.57 -7.96 -23.65
C LEU A 263 6.90 -7.79 -25.01
N ILE A 264 5.57 -7.88 -25.06
CA ILE A 264 4.77 -7.77 -26.29
C ILE A 264 3.93 -6.50 -26.21
N ALA A 265 4.49 -5.40 -26.71
CA ALA A 265 3.74 -4.16 -26.88
C ALA A 265 2.63 -4.32 -27.93
N ASP A 266 1.54 -3.57 -27.81
CA ASP A 266 0.53 -3.48 -28.85
C ASP A 266 1.07 -2.65 -30.03
N ASN A 267 1.44 -3.34 -31.12
CA ASN A 267 2.06 -2.73 -32.29
C ASN A 267 1.14 -1.78 -33.07
N LYS A 268 -0.18 -1.80 -32.80
CA LYS A 268 -1.11 -0.83 -33.39
C LYS A 268 -1.07 0.49 -32.62
N LYS A 269 -0.88 0.43 -31.31
CA LYS A 269 -0.77 1.60 -30.43
C LYS A 269 0.65 2.16 -30.38
N PHE A 270 1.65 1.30 -30.41
CA PHE A 270 3.07 1.62 -30.27
C PHE A 270 3.88 1.00 -31.43
N PRO A 271 3.68 1.49 -32.67
CA PRO A 271 4.29 0.90 -33.87
C PRO A 271 5.81 0.99 -33.88
N SER A 272 6.42 1.99 -33.23
CA SER A 272 7.88 2.17 -33.15
C SER A 272 8.50 1.39 -31.99
N GLY A 273 7.68 0.75 -31.14
CA GLY A 273 8.13 -0.03 -29.98
C GLY A 273 8.51 0.81 -28.76
N MET A 274 8.58 0.16 -27.59
CA MET A 274 8.72 0.84 -26.30
C MET A 274 10.09 1.50 -26.09
N LYS A 275 11.13 1.03 -26.77
CA LYS A 275 12.44 1.72 -26.77
C LYS A 275 12.33 3.12 -27.38
N SER A 276 11.67 3.24 -28.53
CA SER A 276 11.48 4.54 -29.19
C SER A 276 10.68 5.51 -28.32
N VAL A 277 9.73 5.01 -27.52
CA VAL A 277 8.97 5.81 -26.55
C VAL A 277 9.90 6.33 -25.45
N ALA A 278 10.74 5.48 -24.87
CA ALA A 278 11.72 5.89 -23.86
C ALA A 278 12.72 6.92 -24.39
N ASP A 279 13.29 6.69 -25.59
CA ASP A 279 14.21 7.61 -26.26
C ASP A 279 13.54 8.99 -26.49
N ASN A 280 12.25 9.00 -26.86
CA ASN A 280 11.50 10.25 -27.03
C ASN A 280 11.29 10.99 -25.70
N ILE A 281 10.98 10.28 -24.61
CA ILE A 281 10.87 10.88 -23.28
C ILE A 281 12.22 11.50 -22.87
N HIS A 282 13.32 10.79 -23.06
CA HIS A 282 14.67 11.29 -22.76
C HIS A 282 15.05 12.53 -23.58
N SER A 283 14.61 12.60 -24.85
CA SER A 283 14.85 13.77 -25.70
C SER A 283 14.21 15.06 -25.17
N HIS A 284 13.23 14.94 -24.27
CA HIS A 284 12.61 16.07 -23.54
C HIS A 284 13.22 16.29 -22.15
N ASN A 285 14.38 15.71 -21.83
CA ASN A 285 15.07 15.79 -20.55
C ASN A 285 14.25 15.28 -19.35
N MET A 286 13.41 14.26 -19.54
CA MET A 286 12.63 13.58 -18.51
C MET A 286 13.11 12.15 -18.35
N LEU A 287 12.97 11.61 -17.14
CA LEU A 287 13.11 10.18 -16.88
C LEU A 287 11.93 9.42 -17.49
N ALA A 288 12.19 8.25 -18.05
CA ALA A 288 11.16 7.38 -18.59
C ALA A 288 10.66 6.38 -17.54
N GLY A 289 9.35 6.39 -17.28
CA GLY A 289 8.67 5.45 -16.39
C GLY A 289 7.77 4.48 -17.16
N LEU A 290 7.70 3.21 -16.72
CA LEU A 290 6.81 2.20 -17.30
C LEU A 290 6.07 1.43 -16.22
N TRP A 291 4.78 1.19 -16.45
CA TRP A 291 3.93 0.39 -15.58
C TRP A 291 4.09 -1.11 -15.86
N LEU A 292 4.09 -1.94 -14.82
CA LEU A 292 4.08 -3.38 -14.85
C LEU A 292 3.25 -3.93 -13.68
N ALA A 293 2.54 -5.04 -13.88
CA ALA A 293 1.98 -5.87 -12.80
C ALA A 293 2.71 -7.23 -12.80
N PRO A 294 3.94 -7.30 -12.28
CA PRO A 294 4.89 -8.37 -12.56
C PRO A 294 4.43 -9.75 -12.13
N PHE A 295 3.56 -9.83 -11.13
CA PHE A 295 3.04 -11.08 -10.61
C PHE A 295 1.67 -11.47 -11.17
N ALA A 296 1.09 -10.66 -12.05
CA ALA A 296 -0.25 -10.86 -12.61
C ALA A 296 -0.21 -11.41 -14.04
N ALA A 297 -1.11 -12.36 -14.34
CA ALA A 297 -1.36 -12.78 -15.69
C ALA A 297 -2.84 -13.11 -15.90
N THR A 298 -3.41 -12.58 -16.99
CA THR A 298 -4.80 -12.84 -17.37
C THR A 298 -4.94 -14.15 -18.15
N PRO A 299 -6.14 -14.77 -18.20
CA PRO A 299 -6.39 -15.98 -18.99
C PRO A 299 -6.06 -15.86 -20.48
N LYS A 300 -6.04 -14.63 -21.02
CA LYS A 300 -5.73 -14.35 -22.43
C LYS A 300 -4.24 -14.33 -22.71
N SER A 301 -3.38 -14.17 -21.70
CA SER A 301 -1.93 -14.12 -21.88
C SER A 301 -1.36 -15.45 -22.40
N TYR A 302 -0.26 -15.36 -23.11
CA TYR A 302 0.48 -16.53 -23.58
C TYR A 302 0.99 -17.36 -22.39
N ILE A 303 1.57 -16.68 -21.37
CA ILE A 303 2.11 -17.38 -20.21
C ILE A 303 1.03 -18.16 -19.45
N TYR A 304 -0.18 -17.62 -19.26
CA TYR A 304 -1.26 -18.36 -18.60
C TYR A 304 -1.72 -19.57 -19.43
N ARG A 305 -1.79 -19.45 -20.76
CA ARG A 305 -2.25 -20.54 -21.63
C ARG A 305 -1.23 -21.68 -21.77
N LYS A 306 0.07 -21.36 -21.72
CA LYS A 306 1.15 -22.32 -21.99
C LYS A 306 1.86 -22.83 -20.74
N HIS A 307 1.85 -22.08 -19.63
CA HIS A 307 2.64 -22.35 -18.43
C HIS A 307 1.78 -22.35 -17.16
N LYS A 308 0.82 -23.30 -17.07
CA LYS A 308 -0.05 -23.46 -15.88
C LYS A 308 0.72 -23.83 -14.61
N ASP A 309 1.89 -24.39 -14.76
CA ASP A 309 2.82 -24.73 -13.68
C ASP A 309 3.52 -23.51 -13.07
N TRP A 310 3.49 -22.36 -13.75
CA TRP A 310 4.07 -21.10 -13.25
C TRP A 310 3.21 -20.40 -12.19
N PHE A 311 1.97 -20.83 -12.03
CA PHE A 311 1.02 -20.13 -11.17
C PHE A 311 0.97 -20.71 -9.77
N VAL A 312 0.70 -19.84 -8.79
CA VAL A 312 0.41 -20.24 -7.41
C VAL A 312 -0.71 -21.26 -7.41
N LYS A 313 -0.57 -22.33 -6.63
CA LYS A 313 -1.58 -23.37 -6.46
C LYS A 313 -1.97 -23.52 -5.00
N GLY A 314 -3.25 -23.64 -4.74
CA GLY A 314 -3.77 -24.00 -3.43
C GLY A 314 -3.45 -25.47 -3.06
N LYS A 315 -3.74 -25.85 -1.83
CA LYS A 315 -3.58 -27.24 -1.34
C LYS A 315 -4.41 -28.25 -2.15
N ASP A 316 -5.47 -27.80 -2.82
CA ASP A 316 -6.31 -28.62 -3.71
C ASP A 316 -5.76 -28.70 -5.15
N GLY A 317 -4.58 -28.15 -5.41
CA GLY A 317 -3.93 -28.10 -6.72
C GLY A 317 -4.52 -27.08 -7.70
N LYS A 318 -5.56 -26.34 -7.30
CA LYS A 318 -6.19 -25.31 -8.15
C LYS A 318 -5.44 -24.00 -8.08
N ILE A 319 -5.48 -23.25 -9.18
CA ILE A 319 -4.92 -21.90 -9.26
C ILE A 319 -5.96 -20.93 -8.67
N PRO A 320 -5.68 -20.24 -7.54
CA PRO A 320 -6.63 -19.33 -6.94
C PRO A 320 -6.79 -18.06 -7.79
N PHE A 321 -8.01 -17.56 -7.82
CA PHE A 321 -8.34 -16.30 -8.48
C PHE A 321 -7.77 -15.12 -7.66
N ALA A 322 -7.00 -14.23 -8.28
CA ALA A 322 -6.35 -13.13 -7.57
C ALA A 322 -7.22 -11.87 -7.49
N SER A 323 -7.81 -11.41 -8.60
CA SER A 323 -8.74 -10.26 -8.62
C SER A 323 -9.49 -10.18 -9.95
N HIS A 324 -10.51 -9.30 -9.99
CA HIS A 324 -11.41 -9.09 -11.13
C HIS A 324 -10.89 -8.13 -12.21
N ASN A 325 -9.78 -7.43 -11.96
CA ASN A 325 -9.19 -6.51 -12.92
C ASN A 325 -8.92 -7.23 -14.26
N TRP A 326 -9.05 -6.53 -15.38
CA TRP A 326 -8.91 -7.05 -16.76
C TRP A 326 -9.80 -8.25 -17.09
N GLY A 327 -10.91 -8.43 -16.37
CA GLY A 327 -11.80 -9.60 -16.49
C GLY A 327 -11.34 -10.82 -15.71
N GLY A 328 -10.35 -10.65 -14.84
CA GLY A 328 -9.78 -11.65 -13.94
C GLY A 328 -8.34 -11.97 -14.24
N PHE A 329 -7.53 -12.15 -13.18
CA PHE A 329 -6.14 -12.55 -13.30
C PHE A 329 -5.72 -13.52 -12.20
N TYR A 330 -4.56 -14.13 -12.40
CA TYR A 330 -3.96 -15.16 -11.55
C TYR A 330 -2.51 -14.82 -11.24
N ALA A 331 -2.03 -15.27 -10.09
CA ALA A 331 -0.72 -14.92 -9.57
C ALA A 331 0.37 -15.91 -9.98
N LEU A 332 1.55 -15.38 -10.35
CA LEU A 332 2.75 -16.16 -10.60
C LEU A 332 3.39 -16.62 -9.28
N ASN A 333 3.90 -17.87 -9.28
CA ASN A 333 4.66 -18.43 -8.18
C ASN A 333 6.12 -17.92 -8.24
N ILE A 334 6.50 -17.04 -7.33
CA ILE A 334 7.83 -16.42 -7.29
C ILE A 334 8.97 -17.39 -6.95
N TYR A 335 8.67 -18.61 -6.50
CA TYR A 335 9.66 -19.65 -6.22
C TYR A 335 9.88 -20.62 -7.39
N ASN A 336 9.08 -20.48 -8.47
CA ASN A 336 9.30 -21.24 -9.69
C ASN A 336 10.48 -20.63 -10.48
N GLU A 337 11.50 -21.43 -10.79
CA GLU A 337 12.71 -21.00 -11.47
C GLU A 337 12.44 -20.42 -12.88
N GLU A 338 11.45 -20.96 -13.60
CA GLU A 338 11.06 -20.45 -14.92
C GLU A 338 10.41 -19.06 -14.80
N VAL A 339 9.59 -18.84 -13.76
CA VAL A 339 9.01 -17.53 -13.46
C VAL A 339 10.11 -16.52 -13.13
N ARG A 340 11.11 -16.89 -12.32
CA ARG A 340 12.25 -16.02 -12.01
C ARG A 340 13.05 -15.67 -13.26
N ARG A 341 13.30 -16.63 -14.13
CA ARG A 341 13.97 -16.40 -15.43
C ARG A 341 13.15 -15.49 -16.34
N TYR A 342 11.84 -15.69 -16.40
CA TYR A 342 10.93 -14.83 -17.14
C TYR A 342 10.95 -13.40 -16.61
N LEU A 343 10.78 -13.19 -15.30
CA LEU A 343 10.82 -11.87 -14.69
C LEU A 343 12.18 -11.20 -14.91
N LYS A 344 13.30 -11.93 -14.73
CA LYS A 344 14.63 -11.39 -15.04
C LYS A 344 14.72 -10.86 -16.46
N LYS A 345 14.21 -11.62 -17.44
CA LYS A 345 14.17 -11.20 -18.85
C LYS A 345 13.30 -9.96 -19.04
N VAL A 346 12.14 -9.88 -18.36
CA VAL A 346 11.25 -8.72 -18.44
C VAL A 346 11.97 -7.46 -17.94
N PHE A 347 12.51 -7.50 -16.72
CA PHE A 347 13.17 -6.35 -16.11
C PHE A 347 14.44 -5.94 -16.88
N ASP A 348 15.26 -6.90 -17.33
CA ASP A 348 16.43 -6.60 -18.14
C ASP A 348 16.05 -5.93 -19.48
N THR A 349 14.99 -6.41 -20.12
CA THR A 349 14.50 -5.79 -21.35
C THR A 349 13.97 -4.38 -21.11
N VAL A 350 13.13 -4.19 -20.11
CA VAL A 350 12.51 -2.88 -19.81
C VAL A 350 13.57 -1.87 -19.39
N LEU A 351 14.43 -2.22 -18.45
CA LEU A 351 15.36 -1.29 -17.83
C LEU A 351 16.63 -1.05 -18.65
N ASN A 352 17.15 -2.10 -19.29
CA ASN A 352 18.42 -2.01 -20.00
C ASN A 352 18.24 -1.93 -21.52
N THR A 353 17.35 -2.75 -22.12
CA THR A 353 17.19 -2.76 -23.58
C THR A 353 16.29 -1.62 -24.06
N TRP A 354 15.16 -1.38 -23.41
CA TRP A 354 14.26 -0.26 -23.71
C TRP A 354 14.72 1.06 -23.06
N GLY A 355 15.49 0.99 -21.96
CA GLY A 355 16.14 2.13 -21.33
C GLY A 355 15.25 2.90 -20.34
N TYR A 356 14.22 2.28 -19.79
CA TYR A 356 13.41 2.93 -18.75
C TYR A 356 14.19 3.14 -17.44
N ASP A 357 13.91 4.24 -16.74
CA ASP A 357 14.60 4.65 -15.51
C ASP A 357 13.81 4.31 -14.25
N MET A 358 12.49 4.20 -14.38
CA MET A 358 11.58 3.83 -13.32
C MET A 358 10.60 2.78 -13.78
N VAL A 359 10.25 1.86 -12.87
CA VAL A 359 9.11 0.95 -13.04
C VAL A 359 8.07 1.21 -11.94
N LYS A 360 6.81 1.44 -12.34
CA LYS A 360 5.66 1.36 -11.43
C LYS A 360 5.24 -0.10 -11.37
N LEU A 361 5.41 -0.72 -10.20
CA LEU A 361 5.11 -2.11 -9.96
C LEU A 361 3.79 -2.23 -9.19
N ASP A 362 2.77 -2.71 -9.88
CA ASP A 362 1.40 -2.71 -9.39
C ASP A 362 0.85 -4.10 -9.08
N PHE A 363 -0.25 -4.18 -8.33
CA PHE A 363 -0.88 -5.43 -7.91
C PHE A 363 0.07 -6.40 -7.21
N LEU A 364 1.05 -5.88 -6.45
CA LEU A 364 2.10 -6.68 -5.83
C LEU A 364 1.58 -7.67 -4.79
N TYR A 365 0.45 -7.36 -4.10
CA TYR A 365 -0.22 -8.28 -3.18
C TYR A 365 -0.56 -9.63 -3.81
N ALA A 366 -0.65 -9.71 -5.14
CA ALA A 366 -1.10 -10.90 -5.85
C ALA A 366 -0.25 -12.14 -5.54
N CYS A 367 1.06 -11.99 -5.38
CA CYS A 367 1.94 -13.13 -5.11
C CYS A 367 1.70 -13.81 -3.75
N CYS A 368 1.05 -13.13 -2.80
CA CYS A 368 0.84 -13.62 -1.44
C CYS A 368 -0.65 -13.75 -1.04
N ILE A 369 -1.55 -13.94 -2.01
CA ILE A 369 -3.00 -14.10 -1.73
C ILE A 369 -3.33 -15.33 -0.90
N ILE A 370 -2.52 -16.36 -0.97
CA ILE A 370 -2.54 -17.54 -0.11
C ILE A 370 -1.12 -17.91 0.31
N PRO A 371 -0.94 -18.62 1.43
CA PRO A 371 0.36 -19.22 1.77
C PRO A 371 0.65 -20.42 0.85
N TYR A 372 1.92 -20.60 0.48
CA TYR A 372 2.40 -21.73 -0.32
C TYR A 372 3.89 -21.98 -0.09
N ASN A 373 4.42 -23.12 -0.52
CA ASN A 373 5.83 -23.53 -0.34
C ASN A 373 6.30 -23.53 1.15
N ASN A 374 5.42 -23.88 2.08
CA ASN A 374 5.67 -23.82 3.52
C ASN A 374 6.05 -22.41 4.01
N LYS A 375 5.52 -21.37 3.39
CA LYS A 375 5.78 -19.97 3.71
C LYS A 375 4.48 -19.22 3.98
N SER A 376 4.52 -18.31 4.95
CA SER A 376 3.42 -17.39 5.25
C SER A 376 3.24 -16.34 4.17
N ARG A 377 2.08 -15.67 4.14
CA ARG A 377 1.83 -14.55 3.23
C ARG A 377 2.84 -13.41 3.41
N GLY A 378 3.20 -13.11 4.65
CA GLY A 378 4.18 -12.05 4.98
C GLY A 378 5.56 -12.40 4.46
N GLU A 379 6.02 -13.63 4.66
CA GLU A 379 7.30 -14.12 4.17
C GLU A 379 7.37 -14.07 2.63
N ILE A 380 6.32 -14.56 1.95
CA ILE A 380 6.25 -14.52 0.49
C ILE A 380 6.36 -13.09 -0.04
N MET A 381 5.68 -12.13 0.63
CA MET A 381 5.73 -10.72 0.20
C MET A 381 7.12 -10.11 0.44
N CYS A 382 7.77 -10.42 1.55
CA CYS A 382 9.15 -9.99 1.80
C CYS A 382 10.11 -10.53 0.73
N ASP A 383 10.03 -11.83 0.43
CA ASP A 383 10.84 -12.48 -0.62
C ASP A 383 10.56 -11.86 -2.00
N ALA A 384 9.30 -11.53 -2.28
CA ALA A 384 8.90 -10.87 -3.53
C ALA A 384 9.52 -9.48 -3.66
N MET A 385 9.52 -8.68 -2.59
CA MET A 385 10.11 -7.34 -2.62
C MET A 385 11.63 -7.39 -2.75
N GLU A 386 12.29 -8.33 -2.11
CA GLU A 386 13.73 -8.58 -2.28
C GLU A 386 14.07 -9.00 -3.73
N LEU A 387 13.26 -9.89 -4.31
CA LEU A 387 13.40 -10.29 -5.72
C LEU A 387 13.28 -9.07 -6.64
N LEU A 388 12.23 -8.25 -6.49
CA LEU A 388 12.00 -7.09 -7.35
C LEU A 388 13.13 -6.06 -7.22
N ARG A 389 13.59 -5.76 -6.01
CA ARG A 389 14.74 -4.84 -5.81
C ARG A 389 16.01 -5.40 -6.48
N SER A 390 16.25 -6.70 -6.37
CA SER A 390 17.41 -7.34 -7.02
C SER A 390 17.34 -7.28 -8.55
N LEU A 391 16.13 -7.38 -9.13
CA LEU A 391 15.92 -7.28 -10.58
C LEU A 391 16.04 -5.85 -11.11
N CYS A 392 15.68 -4.86 -10.30
CA CYS A 392 15.74 -3.45 -10.69
C CYS A 392 17.13 -2.81 -10.45
N GLY A 393 17.98 -3.40 -9.59
CA GLY A 393 19.26 -2.78 -9.22
C GLY A 393 19.08 -1.38 -8.66
N ASP A 394 19.72 -0.38 -9.24
CA ASP A 394 19.68 1.03 -8.81
C ASP A 394 18.56 1.83 -9.51
N LYS A 395 17.78 1.22 -10.38
CA LYS A 395 16.65 1.88 -11.06
C LYS A 395 15.51 2.16 -10.08
N LEU A 396 14.75 3.22 -10.34
CA LEU A 396 13.66 3.66 -9.47
C LEU A 396 12.49 2.67 -9.49
N ILE A 397 11.96 2.37 -8.30
CA ILE A 397 10.74 1.57 -8.13
C ILE A 397 9.67 2.44 -7.48
N LEU A 398 8.52 2.52 -8.13
CA LEU A 398 7.26 2.97 -7.53
C LEU A 398 6.41 1.74 -7.19
N GLY A 399 6.28 1.42 -5.91
CA GLY A 399 5.43 0.34 -5.43
C GLY A 399 3.95 0.73 -5.42
N CYS A 400 3.06 -0.15 -5.89
CA CYS A 400 1.62 0.05 -5.89
C CYS A 400 0.89 -1.27 -5.62
N GLY A 401 -0.29 -1.22 -4.97
CA GLY A 401 -1.00 -2.43 -4.57
C GLY A 401 -0.14 -3.36 -3.71
N VAL A 402 0.67 -2.81 -2.81
CA VAL A 402 1.65 -3.54 -2.00
C VAL A 402 1.33 -3.46 -0.52
N PRO A 403 1.35 -4.58 0.23
CA PRO A 403 1.47 -4.55 1.68
C PRO A 403 2.70 -3.76 2.10
N LEU A 404 2.51 -2.69 2.93
CA LEU A 404 3.50 -1.62 3.01
C LEU A 404 4.80 -2.03 3.71
N ALA A 405 4.75 -2.75 4.84
CA ALA A 405 5.96 -3.06 5.61
C ALA A 405 6.99 -3.90 4.83
N PRO A 406 6.62 -4.93 4.05
CA PRO A 406 7.57 -5.60 3.17
C PRO A 406 8.24 -4.71 2.13
N ALA A 407 7.65 -3.55 1.80
CA ALA A 407 8.21 -2.60 0.85
C ALA A 407 9.18 -1.57 1.48
N PHE A 408 9.24 -1.49 2.82
CA PHE A 408 10.11 -0.54 3.52
C PHE A 408 11.59 -0.73 3.14
N GLY A 409 12.22 0.35 2.66
CA GLY A 409 13.60 0.35 2.18
C GLY A 409 13.87 -0.49 0.91
N LYS A 410 12.80 -1.03 0.26
CA LYS A 410 12.91 -1.81 -0.99
C LYS A 410 12.43 -1.05 -2.22
N VAL A 411 11.62 -0.02 -2.05
CA VAL A 411 11.13 0.86 -3.12
C VAL A 411 11.55 2.30 -2.86
N ASP A 412 11.69 3.08 -3.92
CA ASP A 412 12.09 4.49 -3.84
C ASP A 412 10.86 5.37 -3.57
N PHE A 413 9.75 5.05 -4.23
CA PHE A 413 8.44 5.65 -4.05
C PHE A 413 7.40 4.58 -3.78
N CYS A 414 6.36 4.93 -3.03
CA CYS A 414 5.23 4.03 -2.82
C CYS A 414 3.91 4.79 -2.87
N ARG A 415 2.96 4.26 -3.65
CA ARG A 415 1.55 4.60 -3.56
C ARG A 415 1.05 4.32 -2.16
N ILE A 416 0.49 5.32 -1.52
CA ILE A 416 0.01 5.22 -0.13
C ILE A 416 -1.52 5.27 -0.01
N GLY A 417 -2.23 5.40 -1.10
CA GLY A 417 -3.69 5.49 -1.17
C GLY A 417 -4.30 4.72 -2.32
N ALA A 418 -5.62 4.55 -2.26
CA ALA A 418 -6.42 4.10 -3.39
C ALA A 418 -6.33 5.09 -4.56
N ASP A 419 -6.74 4.66 -5.73
CA ASP A 419 -6.80 5.53 -6.90
C ASP A 419 -7.70 6.74 -6.66
N MET A 420 -7.23 7.90 -7.11
CA MET A 420 -7.99 9.14 -7.08
C MET A 420 -9.22 9.01 -8.00
N ALA A 421 -10.41 9.30 -7.46
CA ALA A 421 -11.63 9.29 -8.27
C ALA A 421 -11.79 10.57 -9.10
N LEU A 422 -12.54 10.47 -10.21
CA LEU A 422 -12.96 11.64 -11.00
C LEU A 422 -14.15 12.39 -10.37
N SER A 423 -14.54 12.02 -9.15
CA SER A 423 -15.60 12.66 -8.35
C SER A 423 -15.23 12.57 -6.87
N TRP A 424 -15.70 13.52 -6.05
CA TRP A 424 -15.41 13.52 -4.62
C TRP A 424 -15.98 12.29 -3.91
N ASN A 425 -17.25 12.01 -4.14
CA ASN A 425 -17.93 10.88 -3.52
C ASN A 425 -17.86 9.64 -4.42
N LYS A 426 -17.60 8.49 -3.81
CA LYS A 426 -17.64 7.19 -4.46
C LYS A 426 -19.05 6.95 -5.03
N LYS A 427 -19.13 6.42 -6.26
CA LYS A 427 -20.41 5.99 -6.82
C LYS A 427 -20.92 4.78 -6.05
N PRO A 428 -22.23 4.72 -5.74
CA PRO A 428 -22.84 3.49 -5.23
C PRO A 428 -22.56 2.32 -6.19
N PHE A 429 -22.25 1.16 -5.63
CA PHE A 429 -21.97 -0.06 -6.41
C PHE A 429 -20.74 0.01 -7.34
N SER A 430 -19.77 0.89 -7.09
CA SER A 430 -18.49 0.85 -7.77
C SER A 430 -17.76 -0.46 -7.43
N ARG A 431 -17.26 -1.17 -8.45
CA ARG A 431 -16.48 -2.41 -8.27
C ARG A 431 -15.05 -2.14 -7.81
N GLU A 432 -14.56 -0.94 -8.02
CA GLU A 432 -13.22 -0.51 -7.62
C GLU A 432 -13.34 0.40 -6.42
N ASP A 433 -12.41 0.27 -5.48
CA ASP A 433 -12.36 1.15 -4.30
C ASP A 433 -11.69 2.50 -4.61
N VAL A 434 -11.86 2.96 -5.83
CA VAL A 434 -11.43 4.27 -6.29
C VAL A 434 -12.20 5.34 -5.53
N SER A 435 -11.51 6.14 -4.73
CA SER A 435 -12.16 7.10 -3.84
C SER A 435 -11.23 8.26 -3.49
N THR A 436 -11.60 9.46 -3.92
CA THR A 436 -10.90 10.70 -3.54
C THR A 436 -10.77 10.84 -2.03
N LYS A 437 -11.83 10.54 -1.29
CA LYS A 437 -11.85 10.61 0.18
C LYS A 437 -10.82 9.66 0.80
N HIS A 438 -10.76 8.40 0.35
CA HIS A 438 -9.81 7.41 0.87
C HIS A 438 -8.37 7.74 0.50
N ALA A 439 -8.14 8.17 -0.74
CA ALA A 439 -6.81 8.61 -1.18
C ALA A 439 -6.29 9.76 -0.31
N LEU A 440 -7.12 10.78 -0.02
CA LEU A 440 -6.74 11.89 0.84
C LEU A 440 -6.54 11.48 2.31
N LEU A 441 -7.39 10.61 2.86
CA LEU A 441 -7.19 10.07 4.22
C LEU A 441 -5.84 9.37 4.34
N ASN A 442 -5.52 8.48 3.39
CA ASN A 442 -4.26 7.78 3.38
C ASN A 442 -3.06 8.73 3.21
N THR A 443 -3.18 9.71 2.31
CA THR A 443 -2.15 10.74 2.09
C THR A 443 -1.82 11.47 3.39
N ILE A 444 -2.82 11.85 4.16
CA ILE A 444 -2.66 12.62 5.40
C ILE A 444 -2.15 11.72 6.54
N PHE A 445 -2.77 10.54 6.73
CA PHE A 445 -2.52 9.71 7.91
C PHE A 445 -1.36 8.71 7.75
N ARG A 446 -0.89 8.44 6.53
CA ARG A 446 0.34 7.68 6.26
C ARG A 446 1.58 8.57 6.08
N ARG A 447 1.49 9.85 6.44
CA ARG A 447 2.59 10.83 6.31
C ARG A 447 3.88 10.40 7.00
N GLN A 448 3.77 9.61 8.07
CA GLN A 448 4.92 9.16 8.86
C GLN A 448 5.87 8.21 8.12
N LEU A 449 5.42 7.63 7.03
CA LEU A 449 6.25 6.76 6.19
C LEU A 449 7.18 7.55 5.26
N ASP A 450 6.80 8.79 4.96
CA ASP A 450 7.47 9.64 3.97
C ASP A 450 8.88 10.04 4.41
N GLY A 451 9.87 9.72 3.58
CA GLY A 451 11.29 9.98 3.86
C GLY A 451 11.92 9.02 4.87
N ARG A 452 11.15 8.08 5.44
CA ARG A 452 11.62 7.03 6.36
C ARG A 452 11.64 5.66 5.68
N ALA A 453 10.50 5.23 5.19
CA ALA A 453 10.31 3.94 4.53
C ALA A 453 10.59 4.01 3.03
N PHE A 454 10.08 5.05 2.42
CA PHE A 454 10.13 5.42 1.00
C PHE A 454 9.65 6.88 0.87
N LEU A 455 9.58 7.39 -0.35
CA LEU A 455 8.93 8.67 -0.64
C LEU A 455 7.46 8.43 -1.03
N ASN A 456 6.53 9.17 -0.39
CA ASN A 456 5.10 8.98 -0.58
C ASN A 456 4.64 9.45 -1.96
N ASP A 457 3.89 8.57 -2.65
CA ASP A 457 3.09 8.90 -3.81
C ASP A 457 1.60 8.99 -3.38
N PRO A 458 1.01 10.20 -3.32
CA PRO A 458 -0.39 10.39 -2.97
C PRO A 458 -1.36 10.12 -4.12
N ASP A 459 -0.87 9.62 -5.24
CA ASP A 459 -1.54 9.55 -6.54
C ASP A 459 -1.57 10.89 -7.29
N VAL A 460 -2.43 11.01 -8.27
CA VAL A 460 -2.52 12.18 -9.14
C VAL A 460 -3.30 13.33 -8.50
N PHE A 461 -2.94 14.54 -8.88
CA PHE A 461 -3.86 15.68 -8.86
C PHE A 461 -4.29 16.03 -10.29
N LEU A 462 -5.54 16.39 -10.46
CA LEU A 462 -6.14 16.69 -11.76
C LEU A 462 -6.68 18.11 -11.74
N LEU A 463 -6.25 18.96 -12.67
CA LEU A 463 -6.67 20.36 -12.77
C LEU A 463 -7.59 20.63 -13.98
N ARG A 464 -7.67 19.70 -14.93
CA ARG A 464 -8.51 19.80 -16.15
C ARG A 464 -9.98 20.01 -15.83
N ASP A 465 -10.74 20.66 -16.73
CA ASP A 465 -12.18 20.88 -16.61
C ASP A 465 -13.03 19.78 -17.28
N ASN A 466 -12.45 19.07 -18.24
CA ASN A 466 -13.14 17.99 -18.96
C ASN A 466 -13.00 16.63 -18.23
N ASN A 467 -13.98 15.77 -18.43
CA ASN A 467 -14.01 14.40 -17.89
C ASN A 467 -13.71 14.31 -16.38
N ILE A 468 -14.19 15.28 -15.59
CA ILE A 468 -14.10 15.31 -14.13
C ILE A 468 -15.37 15.94 -13.55
N LYS A 469 -15.83 15.41 -12.39
CA LYS A 469 -17.07 15.88 -11.74
C LYS A 469 -16.83 16.74 -10.51
N MET A 470 -15.58 17.09 -10.24
CA MET A 470 -15.20 17.95 -9.12
C MET A 470 -15.05 19.40 -9.59
N PRO A 471 -15.62 20.38 -8.86
CA PRO A 471 -15.34 21.79 -9.10
C PRO A 471 -13.86 22.11 -8.89
N PHE A 472 -13.37 23.21 -9.46
CA PHE A 472 -11.96 23.57 -9.41
C PHE A 472 -11.45 23.75 -7.96
N SER A 473 -12.30 24.23 -7.04
CA SER A 473 -11.98 24.35 -5.62
C SER A 473 -11.58 22.99 -4.98
N GLN A 474 -12.30 21.92 -5.30
CA GLN A 474 -11.96 20.57 -4.82
C GLN A 474 -10.66 20.06 -5.46
N ARG A 475 -10.44 20.32 -6.74
CA ARG A 475 -9.20 19.95 -7.46
C ARG A 475 -7.98 20.67 -6.90
N LYS A 476 -8.10 21.97 -6.60
CA LYS A 476 -7.06 22.76 -5.91
C LYS A 476 -6.75 22.19 -4.51
N LEU A 477 -7.79 21.80 -3.77
CA LEU A 477 -7.63 21.19 -2.45
C LEU A 477 -6.85 19.88 -2.53
N ILE A 478 -7.15 19.01 -3.51
CA ILE A 478 -6.41 17.77 -3.75
C ILE A 478 -4.94 18.08 -4.09
N ALA A 479 -4.70 18.99 -5.02
CA ALA A 479 -3.35 19.38 -5.44
C ALA A 479 -2.52 19.95 -4.28
N LYS A 480 -3.11 20.83 -3.46
CA LYS A 480 -2.49 21.35 -2.24
C LYS A 480 -2.16 20.24 -1.24
N THR A 481 -3.10 19.33 -0.99
CA THR A 481 -2.88 18.21 -0.07
C THR A 481 -1.77 17.28 -0.57
N ALA A 482 -1.77 16.94 -1.86
CA ALA A 482 -0.70 16.16 -2.48
C ALA A 482 0.66 16.84 -2.32
N SER A 483 0.75 18.15 -2.54
CA SER A 483 1.99 18.90 -2.39
C SER A 483 2.50 18.95 -0.95
N LEU A 484 1.62 19.02 0.05
CA LEU A 484 1.98 19.04 1.46
C LEU A 484 2.54 17.70 1.95
N PHE A 485 1.97 16.58 1.50
CA PHE A 485 2.22 15.26 2.08
C PHE A 485 2.98 14.29 1.16
N GLY A 486 3.04 14.57 -0.15
CA GLY A 486 3.69 13.71 -1.14
C GLY A 486 5.08 14.18 -1.54
N ASN A 487 5.87 13.26 -2.07
CA ASN A 487 7.18 13.53 -2.67
C ASN A 487 7.29 13.07 -4.12
N LEU A 488 6.34 12.28 -4.62
CA LEU A 488 6.13 12.05 -6.04
C LEU A 488 4.76 12.63 -6.41
N LEU A 489 4.77 13.73 -7.16
CA LEU A 489 3.56 14.46 -7.52
C LEU A 489 3.22 14.19 -8.97
N PHE A 490 2.25 13.33 -9.22
CA PHE A 490 1.79 13.05 -10.58
C PHE A 490 0.62 13.93 -11.01
N VAL A 491 0.65 14.35 -12.28
CA VAL A 491 -0.49 14.88 -13.02
C VAL A 491 -0.84 13.94 -14.17
N SER A 492 -2.11 13.91 -14.55
CA SER A 492 -2.59 13.08 -15.67
C SER A 492 -3.64 13.85 -16.48
N ASP A 493 -3.26 15.04 -16.97
CA ASP A 493 -4.11 15.95 -17.71
C ASP A 493 -3.53 16.27 -19.09
N ASP A 494 -4.36 16.57 -20.07
CA ASP A 494 -3.92 17.28 -21.26
C ASP A 494 -3.63 18.74 -20.87
N VAL A 495 -2.38 19.02 -20.51
CA VAL A 495 -1.96 20.34 -20.01
C VAL A 495 -2.05 21.46 -21.07
N SER A 496 -2.17 21.09 -22.37
CA SER A 496 -2.37 22.06 -23.44
C SER A 496 -3.68 22.82 -23.31
N THR A 497 -4.65 22.24 -22.60
CA THR A 497 -5.98 22.82 -22.38
C THR A 497 -6.06 23.71 -21.14
N TYR A 498 -4.98 23.85 -20.37
CA TYR A 498 -4.97 24.62 -19.13
C TYR A 498 -5.18 26.11 -19.38
N ASN A 499 -6.14 26.71 -18.66
CA ASN A 499 -6.26 28.14 -18.53
C ASN A 499 -5.21 28.73 -17.57
N ASN A 500 -5.18 30.07 -17.44
CA ASN A 500 -4.17 30.73 -16.61
C ASN A 500 -4.26 30.34 -15.12
N GLU A 501 -5.47 30.18 -14.56
CA GLU A 501 -5.63 29.78 -13.16
C GLU A 501 -5.13 28.35 -12.91
N GLN A 502 -5.35 27.43 -13.86
CA GLN A 502 -4.84 26.07 -13.80
C GLN A 502 -3.32 26.02 -13.90
N LYS A 503 -2.70 26.81 -14.80
CA LYS A 503 -1.25 26.94 -14.94
C LYS A 503 -0.61 27.50 -13.66
N GLU A 504 -1.18 28.54 -13.08
CA GLU A 504 -0.72 29.13 -11.83
C GLU A 504 -0.81 28.14 -10.66
N CYS A 505 -1.94 27.41 -10.54
CA CYS A 505 -2.11 26.36 -9.54
C CYS A 505 -1.07 25.25 -9.74
N PHE A 506 -0.85 24.80 -10.98
CA PHE A 506 0.16 23.79 -11.30
C PHE A 506 1.56 24.24 -10.89
N ALA A 507 1.97 25.44 -11.30
CA ALA A 507 3.28 26.01 -10.95
C ALA A 507 3.45 26.13 -9.42
N THR A 508 2.41 26.57 -8.72
CA THR A 508 2.44 26.66 -7.25
C THR A 508 2.66 25.29 -6.59
N VAL A 509 1.90 24.27 -6.99
CA VAL A 509 1.96 22.93 -6.41
C VAL A 509 3.30 22.25 -6.68
N THR A 510 3.86 22.42 -7.88
CA THR A 510 5.08 21.77 -8.32
C THR A 510 6.37 22.49 -7.87
N SER A 511 6.30 23.81 -7.63
CA SER A 511 7.44 24.62 -7.21
C SER A 511 7.68 24.65 -5.71
N GLN A 512 6.69 24.23 -4.89
CA GLN A 512 6.81 24.36 -3.43
C GLN A 512 7.91 23.46 -2.86
N ASN A 513 8.76 24.06 -2.01
CA ASN A 513 9.57 23.31 -1.08
C ASN A 513 8.65 22.45 -0.20
N LYS A 514 9.14 21.30 0.23
CA LYS A 514 8.32 20.43 1.07
C LYS A 514 8.03 21.10 2.41
N ALA A 515 6.75 21.20 2.76
CA ALA A 515 6.32 21.69 4.05
C ALA A 515 6.67 20.69 5.17
N LYS A 516 7.04 21.19 6.34
CA LYS A 516 7.14 20.39 7.56
C LYS A 516 5.77 20.35 8.23
N ILE A 517 5.18 19.17 8.31
CA ILE A 517 3.89 18.97 8.99
C ILE A 517 4.13 18.93 10.50
N ASN A 518 3.49 19.83 11.24
CA ASN A 518 3.66 19.95 12.69
C ASN A 518 2.50 19.29 13.45
N TYR A 519 1.30 19.27 12.86
CA TYR A 519 0.10 18.76 13.54
C TYR A 519 -0.96 18.33 12.53
N VAL A 520 -1.66 17.24 12.84
CA VAL A 520 -2.86 16.78 12.11
C VAL A 520 -3.86 16.24 13.13
N ASP A 521 -5.10 16.69 13.05
CA ASP A 521 -6.21 16.12 13.82
C ASP A 521 -7.48 16.07 12.98
N MET A 522 -8.26 15.02 13.15
CA MET A 522 -9.56 14.85 12.50
C MET A 522 -10.66 14.76 13.55
N ASN A 523 -11.67 15.60 13.41
CA ASN A 523 -12.86 15.52 14.25
C ASN A 523 -13.91 14.55 13.68
N ARG A 524 -14.97 14.27 14.45
CA ARG A 524 -16.06 13.36 14.07
C ARG A 524 -16.88 13.84 12.86
N ASN A 525 -16.85 15.14 12.56
CA ASN A 525 -17.56 15.72 11.42
C ASN A 525 -16.75 15.61 10.12
N GLY A 526 -15.55 15.03 10.18
CA GLY A 526 -14.63 14.87 9.06
C GLY A 526 -13.85 16.15 8.71
N ASP A 527 -13.78 17.12 9.63
CA ASP A 527 -12.88 18.25 9.49
C ASP A 527 -11.49 17.83 9.91
N ILE A 528 -10.51 18.05 9.04
CA ILE A 528 -9.11 17.75 9.27
C ILE A 528 -8.36 19.07 9.40
N SER A 529 -7.83 19.32 10.59
CA SER A 529 -6.98 20.47 10.90
C SER A 529 -5.51 20.10 10.73
N ILE A 530 -4.77 20.90 9.99
CA ILE A 530 -3.36 20.67 9.65
C ILE A 530 -2.59 21.95 10.01
N LYS A 531 -1.50 21.81 10.80
CA LYS A 531 -0.50 22.89 10.98
C LYS A 531 0.78 22.44 10.28
N TYR A 532 1.38 23.34 9.53
CA TYR A 532 2.64 23.09 8.85
C TYR A 532 3.49 24.35 8.79
N SER A 533 4.80 24.17 8.64
CA SER A 533 5.77 25.23 8.40
C SER A 533 6.26 25.16 6.97
N LEU A 534 6.28 26.31 6.30
CA LEU A 534 6.83 26.47 4.95
C LEU A 534 7.57 27.82 4.90
N ASP A 535 8.83 27.78 4.50
CA ASP A 535 9.71 28.96 4.43
C ASP A 535 9.64 29.78 5.75
N ASP A 536 9.82 29.10 6.89
CA ASP A 536 9.78 29.63 8.27
C ASP A 536 8.45 30.25 8.71
N LYS A 537 7.38 30.09 7.92
CA LYS A 537 6.04 30.55 8.26
C LYS A 537 5.19 29.38 8.76
N ASN A 538 4.56 29.59 9.92
CA ASN A 538 3.56 28.65 10.44
C ASN A 538 2.20 28.94 9.81
N ILE A 539 1.61 27.92 9.19
CA ILE A 539 0.36 28.03 8.44
C ILE A 539 -0.63 27.01 8.98
N GLY A 540 -1.87 27.45 9.21
CA GLY A 540 -3.01 26.60 9.52
C GLY A 540 -3.81 26.32 8.25
N TYR A 541 -4.25 25.08 8.10
CA TYR A 541 -5.09 24.61 7.00
C TYR A 541 -6.15 23.66 7.52
N CYS A 542 -7.39 23.83 7.09
CA CYS A 542 -8.47 22.95 7.46
C CYS A 542 -9.29 22.54 6.25
N LEU A 543 -9.57 21.25 6.12
CA LEU A 543 -10.42 20.71 5.08
C LEU A 543 -11.51 19.80 5.66
N ASN A 544 -12.68 19.75 5.03
CA ASN A 544 -13.69 18.75 5.35
C ASN A 544 -13.61 17.59 4.35
N ILE A 545 -13.27 16.39 4.84
CA ILE A 545 -13.07 15.21 4.01
C ILE A 545 -14.38 14.66 3.41
N ASN A 546 -15.53 14.98 4.02
CA ASN A 546 -16.82 14.45 3.55
C ASN A 546 -17.35 15.16 2.32
N ASN A 547 -17.01 16.45 2.12
CA ASN A 547 -17.52 17.26 1.01
C ASN A 547 -16.44 17.99 0.19
N GLY A 548 -15.17 17.88 0.57
CA GLY A 548 -14.06 18.50 -0.15
C GLY A 548 -14.06 20.03 -0.09
N THR A 549 -14.46 20.60 1.02
CA THR A 549 -14.41 22.06 1.21
C THR A 549 -13.23 22.46 2.08
N GLU A 550 -12.53 23.52 1.69
CA GLU A 550 -11.57 24.20 2.56
C GLU A 550 -12.35 25.04 3.58
N LYS A 551 -11.94 24.97 4.84
CA LYS A 551 -12.51 25.77 5.91
C LYS A 551 -11.47 26.76 6.45
N LYS A 552 -11.95 27.87 7.03
CA LYS A 552 -11.06 28.76 7.75
C LYS A 552 -10.46 28.00 8.93
N TYR A 553 -9.15 28.07 9.05
CA TYR A 553 -8.46 27.51 10.21
C TYR A 553 -8.82 28.37 11.43
N VAL A 554 -9.34 27.77 12.48
CA VAL A 554 -9.74 28.43 13.73
C VAL A 554 -8.70 28.15 14.81
#